data_2ac736860ae9de473f1b75b8fa3c677e
#
_entry.id   2ac736860ae9de473f1b75b8fa3c677e
#
_cell.length_a   1.000
_cell.length_b   1.000
_cell.length_c   1.000
_cell.angle_alpha   90.00
_cell.angle_beta   90.00
_cell.angle_gamma   90.00
#
_symmetry.space_group_name_H-M   'P 1'
#
loop_
_entity.id
_entity.type
_entity.pdbx_description
1 polymer ?
#
loop_
_entity_poly.entity_id
_entity_poly.type
_entity_poly.pdbx_seq_one_letter_code
_entity_poly.pdbx_strand_id
1 'polypeptide(L)'
;MVAEIITIGDELLIGQVVDTNSAWMGQELNKIGIEVLRIVSIRDREEEIMEAIDNAMERVNIVLVTGGLGPTKDDITKQTLCKYFHTELVFNEEVFENVKRVLAGKIPMNALNKSQAMVPKDCMVINNPVGSASVSWFERDGKVLVSMPGVPQEMIAVMTESVLPKLHDR
;
A
#
# COMPACT_ATOMS: atom_id res chain seq x y z
N MET A 1 10.11 17.60 -3.45
CA MET A 1 8.86 16.94 -3.05
C MET A 1 8.97 16.44 -1.63
N VAL A 2 7.85 16.39 -0.92
CA VAL A 2 7.80 16.01 0.49
C VAL A 2 6.83 14.83 0.65
N ALA A 3 7.21 13.85 1.45
CA ALA A 3 6.45 12.63 1.66
C ALA A 3 6.06 12.42 3.12
N GLU A 4 5.01 11.68 3.34
CA GLU A 4 4.61 11.14 4.64
C GLU A 4 4.42 9.63 4.50
N ILE A 5 4.89 8.87 5.48
CA ILE A 5 4.77 7.42 5.52
C ILE A 5 3.77 7.04 6.59
N ILE A 6 2.78 6.24 6.22
CA ILE A 6 1.76 5.71 7.12
C ILE A 6 1.92 4.19 7.17
N THR A 7 2.16 3.64 8.37
CA THR A 7 2.22 2.20 8.58
C THR A 7 0.97 1.74 9.32
N ILE A 8 0.34 0.70 8.81
CA ILE A 8 -0.91 0.17 9.34
C ILE A 8 -0.67 -1.22 9.92
N GLY A 9 -0.96 -1.39 11.19
CA GLY A 9 -0.84 -2.68 11.86
C GLY A 9 -0.86 -2.56 13.37
N ASP A 10 -1.76 -3.28 14.01
CA ASP A 10 -1.85 -3.32 15.48
C ASP A 10 -0.57 -3.84 16.11
N GLU A 11 0.11 -4.80 15.45
CA GLU A 11 1.36 -5.40 15.89
C GLU A 11 2.50 -4.38 16.04
N LEU A 12 2.46 -3.30 15.29
CA LEU A 12 3.45 -2.21 15.40
C LEU A 12 3.25 -1.40 16.69
N LEU A 13 2.00 -1.15 17.03
CA LEU A 13 1.65 -0.30 18.18
C LEU A 13 1.82 -1.01 19.52
N ILE A 14 1.64 -2.34 19.54
CA ILE A 14 1.84 -3.14 20.76
C ILE A 14 3.28 -3.65 20.91
N GLY A 15 4.17 -3.26 19.98
CA GLY A 15 5.58 -3.58 20.07
C GLY A 15 5.98 -5.00 19.71
N GLN A 16 5.09 -5.77 19.05
CA GLN A 16 5.42 -7.11 18.58
C GLN A 16 6.36 -7.11 17.39
N VAL A 17 6.27 -6.08 16.56
CA VAL A 17 7.06 -5.93 15.33
C VAL A 17 7.69 -4.54 15.32
N VAL A 18 8.95 -4.47 14.94
CA VAL A 18 9.65 -3.19 14.73
C VAL A 18 9.35 -2.69 13.32
N ASP A 19 9.06 -1.39 13.20
CA ASP A 19 8.79 -0.76 11.90
C ASP A 19 10.09 -0.55 11.11
N THR A 20 10.56 -1.62 10.47
CA THR A 20 11.72 -1.55 9.57
C THR A 20 11.36 -0.99 8.20
N ASN A 21 10.09 -1.08 7.80
CA ASN A 21 9.63 -0.59 6.50
C ASN A 21 9.83 0.91 6.36
N SER A 22 9.43 1.69 7.36
CA SER A 22 9.58 3.14 7.32
C SER A 22 11.02 3.59 7.27
N ALA A 23 11.90 2.91 8.02
CA ALA A 23 13.33 3.21 8.01
C ALA A 23 13.92 3.00 6.61
N TRP A 24 13.61 1.88 5.98
CA TRP A 24 14.08 1.56 4.64
C TRP A 24 13.53 2.55 3.61
N MET A 25 12.21 2.80 3.64
CA MET A 25 11.57 3.74 2.71
C MET A 25 12.15 5.15 2.85
N GLY A 26 12.36 5.60 4.08
CA GLY A 26 12.94 6.92 4.33
C GLY A 26 14.33 7.08 3.73
N GLN A 27 15.17 6.06 3.86
CA GLN A 27 16.51 6.05 3.27
C GLN A 27 16.45 6.11 1.73
N GLU A 28 15.60 5.29 1.13
CA GLU A 28 15.49 5.24 -0.33
C GLU A 28 14.89 6.51 -0.94
N LEU A 29 13.87 7.08 -0.28
CA LEU A 29 13.29 8.34 -0.72
C LEU A 29 14.32 9.48 -0.66
N ASN A 30 15.11 9.52 0.41
CA ASN A 30 16.13 10.54 0.57
C ASN A 30 17.19 10.48 -0.55
N LYS A 31 17.56 9.27 -0.99
CA LYS A 31 18.51 9.08 -2.10
C LYS A 31 18.04 9.71 -3.40
N ILE A 32 16.74 9.78 -3.63
CA ILE A 32 16.16 10.39 -4.84
C ILE A 32 15.65 11.82 -4.60
N GLY A 33 16.04 12.42 -3.48
CA GLY A 33 15.73 13.83 -3.20
C GLY A 33 14.33 14.11 -2.67
N ILE A 34 13.65 13.10 -2.15
CA ILE A 34 12.32 13.25 -1.53
C ILE A 34 12.49 13.27 -0.02
N GLU A 35 12.12 14.39 0.59
CA GLU A 35 12.17 14.55 2.04
C GLU A 35 10.98 13.88 2.71
N VAL A 36 11.23 13.08 3.76
CA VAL A 36 10.16 12.52 4.59
C VAL A 36 9.87 13.45 5.73
N LEU A 37 8.68 14.04 5.73
CA LEU A 37 8.26 14.99 6.76
C LEU A 37 7.81 14.29 8.03
N ARG A 38 7.13 13.15 7.90
CA ARG A 38 6.51 12.47 9.03
C ARG A 38 6.36 10.98 8.76
N ILE A 39 6.47 10.18 9.82
CA ILE A 39 6.16 8.76 9.85
C ILE A 39 5.11 8.55 10.93
N VAL A 40 4.00 7.90 10.59
CA VAL A 40 2.88 7.65 11.50
C VAL A 40 2.52 6.18 11.46
N SER A 41 2.41 5.55 12.63
CA SER A 41 1.91 4.19 12.76
C SER A 41 0.50 4.22 13.34
N ILE A 42 -0.43 3.52 12.71
CA ILE A 42 -1.84 3.52 13.10
C ILE A 42 -2.39 2.11 13.17
N ARG A 43 -3.51 1.97 13.90
CA ARG A 43 -4.23 0.71 13.98
C ARG A 43 -4.99 0.43 12.69
N ASP A 44 -5.27 -0.83 12.45
CA ASP A 44 -6.05 -1.29 11.30
C ASP A 44 -7.54 -1.03 11.51
N ARG A 45 -7.92 0.26 11.52
CA ARG A 45 -9.29 0.74 11.73
C ARG A 45 -9.63 1.82 10.72
N GLU A 46 -10.83 1.74 10.17
CA GLU A 46 -11.27 2.64 9.11
C GLU A 46 -11.12 4.11 9.50
N GLU A 47 -11.58 4.49 10.69
CA GLU A 47 -11.55 5.89 11.14
C GLU A 47 -10.12 6.42 11.24
N GLU A 48 -9.19 5.60 11.73
CA GLU A 48 -7.79 6.00 11.88
C GLU A 48 -7.10 6.10 10.51
N ILE A 49 -7.42 5.19 9.60
CA ILE A 49 -6.87 5.22 8.23
C ILE A 49 -7.36 6.47 7.50
N MET A 50 -8.67 6.75 7.55
CA MET A 50 -9.25 7.93 6.92
C MET A 50 -8.63 9.22 7.44
N GLU A 51 -8.52 9.36 8.75
CA GLU A 51 -7.94 10.54 9.37
C GLU A 51 -6.46 10.73 9.00
N ALA A 52 -5.67 9.65 9.07
CA ALA A 52 -4.25 9.70 8.73
C ALA A 52 -4.02 10.11 7.27
N ILE A 53 -4.80 9.53 6.35
CA ILE A 53 -4.71 9.85 4.92
C ILE A 53 -5.12 11.29 4.66
N ASP A 54 -6.25 11.72 5.21
CA ASP A 54 -6.75 13.08 5.01
C ASP A 54 -5.75 14.13 5.48
N ASN A 55 -5.21 13.95 6.69
CA ASN A 55 -4.21 14.84 7.23
C ASN A 55 -2.91 14.84 6.40
N ALA A 56 -2.46 13.67 5.96
CA ALA A 56 -1.25 13.55 5.15
C ALA A 56 -1.43 14.21 3.78
N MET A 57 -2.57 14.00 3.12
CA MET A 57 -2.86 14.58 1.81
C MET A 57 -2.92 16.11 1.84
N GLU A 58 -3.22 16.70 2.99
CA GLU A 58 -3.16 18.15 3.16
C GLU A 58 -1.72 18.67 3.24
N ARG A 59 -0.84 17.92 3.91
CA ARG A 59 0.52 18.37 4.25
C ARG A 59 1.57 18.12 3.18
N VAL A 60 1.46 17.02 2.44
CA VAL A 60 2.56 16.57 1.57
C VAL A 60 2.10 16.28 0.15
N ASN A 61 3.07 16.07 -0.74
CA ASN A 61 2.84 15.72 -2.14
C ASN A 61 2.69 14.22 -2.36
N ILE A 62 3.33 13.43 -1.50
CA ILE A 62 3.44 11.98 -1.63
C ILE A 62 3.09 11.33 -0.30
N VAL A 63 2.10 10.43 -0.32
CA VAL A 63 1.72 9.62 0.84
C VAL A 63 2.00 8.16 0.51
N LEU A 64 2.87 7.52 1.30
CA LEU A 64 3.15 6.10 1.17
C LEU A 64 2.50 5.36 2.32
N VAL A 65 1.63 4.42 1.98
CA VAL A 65 0.91 3.59 2.96
C VAL A 65 1.41 2.15 2.83
N THR A 66 1.77 1.53 3.94
CA THR A 66 2.19 0.13 3.96
C THR A 66 1.47 -0.63 5.05
N GLY A 67 0.97 -1.83 4.70
CA GLY A 67 0.22 -2.69 5.61
C GLY A 67 -1.28 -2.72 5.32
N GLY A 68 -1.97 -3.61 6.00
CA GLY A 68 -3.42 -3.73 5.89
C GLY A 68 -3.93 -4.28 4.55
N LEU A 69 -3.10 -4.97 3.78
CA LEU A 69 -3.47 -5.53 2.46
C LEU A 69 -3.48 -7.07 2.43
N GLY A 70 -3.52 -7.73 3.57
CA GLY A 70 -3.58 -9.19 3.65
C GLY A 70 -4.90 -9.76 3.14
N PRO A 71 -4.97 -11.10 2.95
CA PRO A 71 -6.17 -11.75 2.44
C PRO A 71 -7.25 -12.00 3.51
N THR A 72 -7.09 -11.45 4.70
CA THR A 72 -8.05 -11.65 5.79
C THR A 72 -9.22 -10.68 5.70
N LYS A 73 -10.34 -11.06 6.30
CA LYS A 73 -11.54 -10.22 6.36
C LYS A 73 -11.33 -8.95 7.19
N ASP A 74 -10.30 -8.94 8.03
CA ASP A 74 -9.97 -7.78 8.88
C ASP A 74 -9.16 -6.73 8.13
N ASP A 75 -8.82 -7.02 6.88
CA ASP A 75 -8.09 -6.11 6.02
C ASP A 75 -9.05 -5.10 5.40
N ILE A 76 -9.05 -3.91 5.96
CA ILE A 76 -9.99 -2.85 5.57
C ILE A 76 -9.35 -1.74 4.74
N THR A 77 -8.04 -1.82 4.47
CA THR A 77 -7.33 -0.72 3.80
C THR A 77 -7.87 -0.45 2.40
N LYS A 78 -8.08 -1.48 1.57
CA LYS A 78 -8.61 -1.28 0.21
C LYS A 78 -9.99 -0.63 0.22
N GLN A 79 -10.87 -1.10 1.09
CA GLN A 79 -12.23 -0.56 1.20
C GLN A 79 -12.21 0.88 1.68
N THR A 80 -11.34 1.19 2.65
CA THR A 80 -11.20 2.54 3.18
C THR A 80 -10.66 3.50 2.12
N LEU A 81 -9.67 3.05 1.33
CA LEU A 81 -9.14 3.83 0.22
C LEU A 81 -10.22 4.12 -0.83
N CYS A 82 -11.08 3.14 -1.12
CA CYS A 82 -12.20 3.35 -2.03
C CYS A 82 -13.16 4.42 -1.51
N LYS A 83 -13.44 4.42 -0.21
CA LYS A 83 -14.28 5.45 0.40
C LYS A 83 -13.62 6.83 0.31
N TYR A 84 -12.34 6.91 0.63
CA TYR A 84 -11.61 8.18 0.59
C TYR A 84 -11.56 8.78 -0.82
N PHE A 85 -11.32 7.95 -1.84
CA PHE A 85 -11.19 8.39 -3.22
C PHE A 85 -12.50 8.32 -4.03
N HIS A 86 -13.63 8.00 -3.38
CA HIS A 86 -14.94 7.91 -4.02
C HIS A 86 -14.98 6.95 -5.22
N THR A 87 -14.42 5.78 -5.03
CA THR A 87 -14.38 4.72 -6.04
C THR A 87 -14.88 3.40 -5.45
N GLU A 88 -14.81 2.33 -6.22
CA GLU A 88 -15.28 1.01 -5.82
C GLU A 88 -14.26 -0.07 -6.18
N LEU A 89 -14.37 -1.23 -5.53
CA LEU A 89 -13.56 -2.38 -5.87
C LEU A 89 -14.11 -3.06 -7.13
N VAL A 90 -13.21 -3.42 -8.05
CA VAL A 90 -13.54 -4.17 -9.27
C VAL A 90 -12.57 -5.34 -9.40
N PHE A 91 -13.02 -6.41 -10.07
CA PHE A 91 -12.19 -7.57 -10.36
C PHE A 91 -11.16 -7.22 -11.44
N ASN A 92 -9.89 -7.60 -11.21
CA ASN A 92 -8.80 -7.36 -12.15
C ASN A 92 -8.20 -8.70 -12.58
N GLU A 93 -8.36 -9.05 -13.85
CA GLU A 93 -7.87 -10.32 -14.42
C GLU A 93 -6.37 -10.48 -14.31
N GLU A 94 -5.62 -9.42 -14.56
CA GLU A 94 -4.15 -9.44 -14.51
C GLU A 94 -3.65 -9.70 -13.10
N VAL A 95 -4.27 -9.05 -12.11
CA VAL A 95 -3.96 -9.29 -10.70
C VAL A 95 -4.34 -10.73 -10.30
N PHE A 96 -5.48 -11.22 -10.79
CA PHE A 96 -5.92 -12.59 -10.52
C PHE A 96 -4.92 -13.62 -11.06
N GLU A 97 -4.42 -13.42 -12.27
CA GLU A 97 -3.38 -14.29 -12.84
C GLU A 97 -2.08 -14.23 -12.02
N ASN A 98 -1.70 -13.05 -11.54
CA ASN A 98 -0.55 -12.91 -10.65
C ASN A 98 -0.74 -13.65 -9.33
N VAL A 99 -1.93 -13.54 -8.73
CA VAL A 99 -2.27 -14.26 -7.49
C VAL A 99 -2.16 -15.77 -7.69
N LYS A 100 -2.71 -16.28 -8.79
CA LYS A 100 -2.59 -17.71 -9.12
C LYS A 100 -1.14 -18.14 -9.27
N ARG A 101 -0.33 -17.35 -9.95
CA ARG A 101 1.09 -17.63 -10.15
C ARG A 101 1.86 -17.68 -8.84
N VAL A 102 1.63 -16.71 -7.96
CA VAL A 102 2.32 -16.62 -6.67
C VAL A 102 1.92 -17.75 -5.73
N LEU A 103 0.64 -18.15 -5.77
CA LEU A 103 0.10 -19.19 -4.87
C LEU A 103 0.13 -20.59 -5.49
N ALA A 104 0.65 -20.74 -6.70
CA ALA A 104 0.67 -22.02 -7.42
C ALA A 104 1.33 -23.12 -6.59
N GLY A 105 0.59 -24.22 -6.34
CA GLY A 105 1.05 -25.38 -5.59
C GLY A 105 1.21 -25.16 -4.10
N LYS A 106 0.92 -23.98 -3.58
CA LYS A 106 1.08 -23.64 -2.16
C LYS A 106 -0.25 -23.66 -1.40
N ILE A 107 -1.27 -23.03 -1.97
CA ILE A 107 -2.58 -22.85 -1.35
C ILE A 107 -3.66 -23.08 -2.41
N PRO A 108 -4.75 -23.83 -2.10
CA PRO A 108 -5.88 -23.95 -3.01
C PRO A 108 -6.54 -22.58 -3.24
N MET A 109 -6.97 -22.32 -4.47
CA MET A 109 -7.73 -21.11 -4.80
C MET A 109 -9.09 -21.15 -4.10
N ASN A 110 -9.40 -20.10 -3.35
CA ASN A 110 -10.66 -19.96 -2.62
C ASN A 110 -11.15 -18.50 -2.70
N ALA A 111 -12.27 -18.21 -2.03
CA ALA A 111 -12.86 -16.86 -2.04
C ALA A 111 -11.92 -15.78 -1.52
N LEU A 112 -11.09 -16.09 -0.49
CA LEU A 112 -10.12 -15.14 0.06
C LEU A 112 -9.04 -14.81 -0.97
N ASN A 113 -8.57 -15.82 -1.71
CA ASN A 113 -7.56 -15.61 -2.75
C ASN A 113 -8.13 -14.78 -3.91
N LYS A 114 -9.39 -15.01 -4.27
CA LYS A 114 -10.07 -14.19 -5.29
C LYS A 114 -10.21 -12.74 -4.82
N SER A 115 -10.40 -12.50 -3.53
CA SER A 115 -10.53 -11.15 -2.99
C SER A 115 -9.26 -10.31 -3.20
N GLN A 116 -8.11 -10.95 -3.34
CA GLN A 116 -6.85 -10.26 -3.66
C GLN A 116 -6.84 -9.68 -5.08
N ALA A 117 -7.71 -10.17 -5.97
CA ALA A 117 -7.87 -9.64 -7.32
C ALA A 117 -8.87 -8.49 -7.39
N MET A 118 -9.54 -8.16 -6.29
CA MET A 118 -10.40 -6.98 -6.20
C MET A 118 -9.55 -5.77 -5.91
N VAL A 119 -9.61 -4.78 -6.79
CA VAL A 119 -8.76 -3.58 -6.71
C VAL A 119 -9.62 -2.32 -6.88
N PRO A 120 -9.19 -1.16 -6.35
CA PRO A 120 -9.91 0.09 -6.62
C PRO A 120 -9.94 0.39 -8.12
N LYS A 121 -11.10 0.77 -8.62
CA LYS A 121 -11.31 1.04 -10.04
C LYS A 121 -10.50 2.22 -10.54
N ASP A 122 -10.45 3.31 -9.76
CA ASP A 122 -9.86 4.57 -10.18
C ASP A 122 -8.44 4.76 -9.66
N CYS A 123 -7.62 3.72 -9.78
CA CYS A 123 -6.20 3.79 -9.45
C CYS A 123 -5.38 3.04 -10.50
N MET A 124 -4.09 3.33 -10.54
CA MET A 124 -3.15 2.50 -11.29
C MET A 124 -2.74 1.33 -10.42
N VAL A 125 -2.93 0.12 -10.92
CA VAL A 125 -2.59 -1.11 -10.21
C VAL A 125 -1.20 -1.57 -10.63
N ILE A 126 -0.37 -1.89 -9.64
CA ILE A 126 0.96 -2.45 -9.87
C ILE A 126 1.00 -3.85 -9.26
N ASN A 127 1.36 -4.84 -10.07
CA ASN A 127 1.47 -6.21 -9.60
C ASN A 127 2.65 -6.37 -8.64
N ASN A 128 2.44 -7.19 -7.62
CA ASN A 128 3.46 -7.56 -6.66
C ASN A 128 4.18 -8.82 -7.18
N PRO A 129 5.48 -8.75 -7.49
CA PRO A 129 6.19 -9.88 -8.09
C PRO A 129 6.41 -11.05 -7.12
N VAL A 130 6.32 -10.81 -5.82
CA VAL A 130 6.66 -11.81 -4.79
C VAL A 130 5.52 -12.15 -3.83
N GLY A 131 4.36 -11.54 -4.00
CA GLY A 131 3.21 -11.78 -3.12
C GLY A 131 1.88 -11.58 -3.81
N SER A 132 0.79 -11.82 -3.08
CA SER A 132 -0.58 -11.74 -3.62
C SER A 132 -1.21 -10.35 -3.53
N ALA A 133 -0.70 -9.48 -2.66
CA ALA A 133 -1.27 -8.15 -2.47
C ALA A 133 -0.71 -7.19 -3.50
N SER A 134 -1.57 -6.64 -4.36
CA SER A 134 -1.17 -5.66 -5.36
C SER A 134 -0.99 -4.27 -4.75
N VAL A 135 -0.30 -3.39 -5.48
CA VAL A 135 -0.10 -1.99 -5.13
C VAL A 135 -1.17 -1.15 -5.80
N SER A 136 -1.72 -0.19 -5.07
CA SER A 136 -2.68 0.79 -5.59
C SER A 136 -2.04 2.17 -5.59
N TRP A 137 -1.97 2.79 -6.76
CA TRP A 137 -1.39 4.12 -6.96
C TRP A 137 -2.51 5.08 -7.33
N PHE A 138 -2.81 6.02 -6.43
CA PHE A 138 -3.84 7.04 -6.64
C PHE A 138 -3.19 8.39 -6.91
N GLU A 139 -3.81 9.17 -7.80
CA GLU A 139 -3.44 10.56 -8.02
C GLU A 139 -4.66 11.46 -7.87
N ARG A 140 -4.50 12.55 -7.14
CA ARG A 140 -5.54 13.56 -6.97
C ARG A 140 -4.90 14.92 -6.69
N ASP A 141 -5.29 15.93 -7.46
CA ASP A 141 -4.84 17.33 -7.31
C ASP A 141 -3.31 17.45 -7.31
N GLY A 142 -2.65 16.69 -8.19
CA GLY A 142 -1.19 16.71 -8.32
C GLY A 142 -0.45 15.94 -7.22
N LYS A 143 -1.17 15.30 -6.31
CA LYS A 143 -0.60 14.50 -5.22
C LYS A 143 -0.77 13.01 -5.49
N VAL A 144 0.10 12.23 -4.88
CA VAL A 144 0.15 10.77 -5.05
C VAL A 144 -0.05 10.08 -3.72
N LEU A 145 -0.87 9.04 -3.70
CA LEU A 145 -0.95 8.09 -2.59
C LEU A 145 -0.69 6.69 -3.13
N VAL A 146 0.25 5.98 -2.52
CA VAL A 146 0.60 4.61 -2.91
C VAL A 146 0.38 3.68 -1.73
N SER A 147 -0.48 2.69 -1.91
CA SER A 147 -0.76 1.66 -0.89
C SER A 147 -0.03 0.37 -1.26
N MET A 148 0.77 -0.14 -0.32
CA MET A 148 1.70 -1.25 -0.55
C MET A 148 1.56 -2.33 0.51
N PRO A 149 1.99 -3.58 0.18
CA PRO A 149 2.04 -4.66 1.17
C PRO A 149 2.89 -4.30 2.39
N GLY A 150 2.52 -4.87 3.54
CA GLY A 150 3.25 -4.69 4.79
C GLY A 150 4.43 -5.65 4.99
N VAL A 151 4.45 -6.77 4.28
CA VAL A 151 5.58 -7.73 4.34
C VAL A 151 6.83 -7.06 3.81
N PRO A 152 7.93 -6.97 4.58
CA PRO A 152 9.11 -6.18 4.18
C PRO A 152 9.67 -6.55 2.82
N GLN A 153 9.84 -7.83 2.50
CA GLN A 153 10.38 -8.28 1.21
C GLN A 153 9.49 -7.87 0.04
N GLU A 154 8.18 -7.93 0.21
CA GLU A 154 7.22 -7.51 -0.82
C GLU A 154 7.26 -5.99 -1.01
N MET A 155 7.27 -5.24 0.09
CA MET A 155 7.35 -3.78 0.04
C MET A 155 8.64 -3.33 -0.65
N ILE A 156 9.78 -3.91 -0.30
CA ILE A 156 11.07 -3.58 -0.92
C ILE A 156 11.03 -3.87 -2.42
N ALA A 157 10.46 -5.01 -2.83
CA ALA A 157 10.38 -5.37 -4.24
C ALA A 157 9.54 -4.38 -5.04
N VAL A 158 8.33 -4.04 -4.56
CA VAL A 158 7.46 -3.10 -5.30
C VAL A 158 8.01 -1.68 -5.28
N MET A 159 8.63 -1.25 -4.19
CA MET A 159 9.29 0.05 -4.12
C MET A 159 10.44 0.15 -5.12
N THR A 160 11.33 -0.83 -5.11
CA THR A 160 12.54 -0.83 -5.95
C THR A 160 12.19 -0.92 -7.43
N GLU A 161 11.29 -1.84 -7.80
CA GLU A 161 10.99 -2.11 -9.20
C GLU A 161 10.02 -1.10 -9.83
N SER A 162 9.14 -0.50 -9.05
CA SER A 162 8.04 0.29 -9.62
C SER A 162 7.86 1.66 -8.98
N VAL A 163 7.76 1.74 -7.67
CA VAL A 163 7.35 2.99 -7.00
C VAL A 163 8.45 4.05 -7.05
N LEU A 164 9.67 3.69 -6.65
CA LEU A 164 10.80 4.65 -6.64
C LEU A 164 11.12 5.18 -8.04
N PRO A 165 11.18 4.35 -9.11
CA PRO A 165 11.38 4.87 -10.46
C PRO A 165 10.30 5.87 -10.89
N LYS A 166 9.03 5.56 -10.59
CA LYS A 166 7.90 6.46 -10.93
C LYS A 166 7.95 7.78 -10.15
N LEU A 167 8.33 7.74 -8.89
CA LEU A 167 8.48 8.94 -8.07
C LEU A 167 9.67 9.79 -8.52
N HIS A 168 10.76 9.14 -8.90
CA HIS A 168 11.96 9.83 -9.42
C HIS A 168 11.66 10.60 -10.71
N ASP A 169 10.81 10.04 -11.56
CA ASP A 169 10.47 10.64 -12.86
C ASP A 169 9.39 11.73 -12.78
N ARG A 170 8.86 11.98 -11.58
CA ARG A 170 7.91 13.05 -11.33
C ARG A 170 8.65 14.37 -11.10
#